data_d84061095e73fdbb449d8cf127d8cddd
#
_entry.id   d84061095e73fdbb449d8cf127d8cddd
#
_cell.length_a   1.000
_cell.length_b   1.000
_cell.length_c   1.000
_cell.angle_alpha   90.00
_cell.angle_beta   90.00
_cell.angle_gamma   90.00
#
_symmetry.space_group_name_H-M   'P 1'
#
loop_
_entity.id
_entity.type
_entity.pdbx_description
1 polymer ?
#
loop_
_entity_poly.entity_id
_entity_poly.type
_entity_poly.pdbx_seq_one_letter_code
_entity_poly.pdbx_strand_id
1 'polypeptide(L)'
;MCIRDSHYALASQPNNCSSVSEHVSIVREAPSLEEACIHSGSVICPFPFTKNGADVSVENSIYRFSIQTLLHLLRPGQSLFAGGIPPSFKKEAAENNVAVFDYADDISLPVYNSISTAEGAICEAILHSPFNLHKSRCAVLGFGKCGHSIVYRLKGLSANVSVFTDNAEESARASVIADKSFPLKSLSDHAGDFRFIFNTVPAQFINEETLKNVDLSALIIDIASSPGGVDYDAAQRLGISALHCLGLPGKYAPASSARHLKQFIESKLYLS
;
A
#
# COMPACT_ATOMS: atom_id res chain seq x y z
N MET A 1 -13.96 -11.10 -5.90
CA MET A 1 -14.39 -10.44 -7.16
C MET A 1 -14.04 -11.36 -8.31
N CYS A 2 -14.99 -11.75 -9.14
CA CYS A 2 -14.79 -12.71 -10.23
C CYS A 2 -15.06 -12.02 -11.56
N ILE A 3 -14.21 -12.21 -12.55
CA ILE A 3 -14.34 -11.57 -13.87
C ILE A 3 -14.27 -12.64 -14.98
N ARG A 4 -15.37 -12.93 -15.65
CA ARG A 4 -15.57 -13.25 -17.07
C ARG A 4 -17.04 -13.56 -17.36
N ASP A 5 -17.57 -12.98 -18.45
CA ASP A 5 -18.89 -13.17 -19.11
C ASP A 5 -20.15 -13.05 -18.23
N SER A 6 -20.04 -13.16 -16.93
CA SER A 6 -21.03 -12.77 -15.93
C SER A 6 -20.25 -12.25 -14.72
N HIS A 7 -20.34 -10.95 -14.49
CA HIS A 7 -19.58 -10.28 -13.43
C HIS A 7 -20.22 -10.56 -12.07
N TYR A 8 -19.59 -11.42 -11.26
CA TYR A 8 -19.99 -11.67 -9.88
C TYR A 8 -19.04 -10.92 -8.94
N ALA A 9 -19.57 -10.13 -8.03
CA ALA A 9 -18.85 -9.53 -6.93
C ALA A 9 -19.47 -10.00 -5.62
N LEU A 10 -18.67 -10.54 -4.71
CA LEU A 10 -19.04 -10.62 -3.30
C LEU A 10 -18.89 -9.21 -2.74
N ALA A 11 -20.00 -8.48 -2.63
CA ALA A 11 -19.97 -7.13 -2.08
C ALA A 11 -19.74 -7.20 -0.57
N SER A 12 -18.59 -6.75 -0.12
CA SER A 12 -18.35 -6.51 1.30
C SER A 12 -18.89 -5.15 1.77
N GLN A 13 -19.37 -4.28 0.86
CA GLN A 13 -20.06 -3.02 1.22
C GLN A 13 -20.96 -2.53 0.07
N PRO A 14 -22.23 -2.12 0.35
CA PRO A 14 -23.13 -1.57 -0.65
C PRO A 14 -22.77 -0.16 -1.18
N ASN A 15 -21.83 0.54 -0.55
CA ASN A 15 -21.52 1.94 -0.87
C ASN A 15 -20.32 2.17 -1.79
N ASN A 16 -19.54 1.15 -2.14
CA ASN A 16 -18.34 1.32 -2.98
C ASN A 16 -18.51 0.84 -4.44
N CYS A 17 -19.67 0.31 -4.82
CA CYS A 17 -19.93 -0.10 -6.21
C CYS A 17 -20.25 1.07 -7.15
N SER A 18 -20.62 2.25 -6.65
CA SER A 18 -21.04 3.39 -7.49
C SER A 18 -19.91 4.04 -8.28
N SER A 19 -18.65 3.85 -7.91
CA SER A 19 -17.49 4.43 -8.62
C SER A 19 -16.88 3.51 -9.70
N VAL A 20 -17.35 2.26 -9.81
CA VAL A 20 -16.87 1.27 -10.80
C VAL A 20 -17.79 1.17 -12.01
N SER A 21 -18.90 1.91 -12.01
CA SER A 21 -20.04 1.70 -12.91
C SER A 21 -19.88 2.15 -14.37
N GLU A 22 -18.80 2.85 -14.74
CA GLU A 22 -18.70 3.38 -16.10
C GLU A 22 -18.34 2.35 -17.19
N HIS A 23 -17.88 1.14 -16.82
CA HIS A 23 -17.49 0.10 -17.79
C HIS A 23 -17.89 -1.33 -17.42
N VAL A 24 -18.68 -1.55 -16.40
CA VAL A 24 -19.16 -2.90 -16.02
C VAL A 24 -20.65 -2.96 -16.27
N SER A 25 -21.06 -3.67 -17.33
CA SER A 25 -22.46 -3.74 -17.74
C SER A 25 -23.37 -4.46 -16.71
N ILE A 26 -22.85 -5.37 -15.90
CA ILE A 26 -23.63 -6.08 -14.85
C ILE A 26 -22.68 -6.53 -13.74
N VAL A 27 -22.93 -6.07 -12.50
CA VAL A 27 -22.33 -6.63 -11.27
C VAL A 27 -23.44 -7.42 -10.57
N ARG A 28 -23.18 -8.69 -10.25
CA ARG A 28 -24.09 -9.55 -9.51
C ARG A 28 -23.47 -9.97 -8.20
N GLU A 29 -24.27 -9.98 -7.13
CA GLU A 29 -23.89 -10.63 -5.88
C GLU A 29 -24.10 -12.13 -6.00
N ALA A 30 -23.11 -12.91 -5.59
CA ALA A 30 -23.26 -14.34 -5.44
C ALA A 30 -23.69 -14.66 -4.01
N PRO A 31 -24.65 -15.54 -3.79
CA PRO A 31 -25.13 -15.92 -2.46
C PRO A 31 -24.08 -16.70 -1.65
N SER A 32 -23.07 -17.26 -2.30
CA SER A 32 -21.97 -17.98 -1.65
C SER A 32 -20.66 -17.84 -2.43
N LEU A 33 -19.53 -18.09 -1.75
CA LEU A 33 -18.21 -18.17 -2.37
C LEU A 33 -18.17 -19.29 -3.44
N GLU A 34 -18.80 -20.42 -3.16
CA GLU A 34 -18.86 -21.55 -4.08
C GLU A 34 -19.53 -21.16 -5.39
N GLU A 35 -20.69 -20.50 -5.34
CA GLU A 35 -21.40 -20.04 -6.52
C GLU A 35 -20.60 -19.00 -7.31
N ALA A 36 -19.93 -18.07 -6.60
CA ALA A 36 -19.03 -17.10 -7.22
C ALA A 36 -17.88 -17.78 -7.98
N CYS A 37 -17.28 -18.82 -7.42
CA CYS A 37 -16.16 -19.54 -8.03
C CYS A 37 -16.62 -20.44 -9.20
N ILE A 38 -17.79 -21.07 -9.10
CA ILE A 38 -18.30 -22.00 -10.11
C ILE A 38 -18.47 -21.35 -11.48
N HIS A 39 -18.95 -20.11 -11.50
CA HIS A 39 -19.34 -19.41 -12.73
C HIS A 39 -18.27 -18.42 -13.24
N SER A 40 -17.07 -18.43 -12.67
CA SER A 40 -16.00 -17.51 -13.06
C SER A 40 -14.81 -18.22 -13.69
N GLY A 41 -14.25 -17.64 -14.76
CA GLY A 41 -12.95 -18.08 -15.32
C GLY A 41 -11.76 -17.59 -14.51
N SER A 42 -11.95 -16.51 -13.74
CA SER A 42 -10.89 -15.89 -12.94
C SER A 42 -11.41 -15.40 -11.60
N VAL A 43 -10.63 -15.59 -10.55
CA VAL A 43 -10.92 -15.15 -9.19
C VAL A 43 -9.92 -14.06 -8.79
N ILE A 44 -10.43 -12.91 -8.36
CA ILE A 44 -9.61 -11.78 -7.92
C ILE A 44 -9.75 -11.65 -6.41
N CYS A 45 -8.63 -11.73 -5.69
CA CYS A 45 -8.55 -11.63 -4.26
C CYS A 45 -7.80 -10.35 -3.82
N PRO A 46 -7.90 -9.95 -2.55
CA PRO A 46 -7.30 -8.72 -2.05
C PRO A 46 -5.77 -8.78 -1.96
N PHE A 47 -5.18 -7.60 -1.68
CA PHE A 47 -3.81 -7.42 -1.24
C PHE A 47 -3.80 -6.78 0.16
N PRO A 48 -3.24 -7.42 1.20
CA PRO A 48 -2.65 -8.77 1.18
C PRO A 48 -3.72 -9.87 1.02
N PHE A 49 -3.35 -10.99 0.38
CA PHE A 49 -4.22 -12.16 0.22
C PHE A 49 -4.67 -12.73 1.57
N THR A 50 -3.74 -12.81 2.51
CA THR A 50 -4.01 -13.22 3.88
C THR A 50 -3.22 -12.35 4.86
N LYS A 51 -3.79 -12.06 6.04
CA LYS A 51 -3.13 -11.35 7.15
C LYS A 51 -2.62 -12.30 8.23
N ASN A 52 -3.22 -13.47 8.36
CA ASN A 52 -2.93 -14.45 9.41
C ASN A 52 -2.40 -15.80 8.87
N GLY A 53 -2.19 -15.89 7.56
CA GLY A 53 -1.75 -17.12 6.89
C GLY A 53 -2.82 -18.21 6.72
N ALA A 54 -4.01 -18.02 7.27
CA ALA A 54 -5.08 -19.03 7.30
C ALA A 54 -6.34 -18.58 6.52
N ASP A 55 -6.74 -17.33 6.68
CA ASP A 55 -7.98 -16.80 6.09
C ASP A 55 -7.66 -15.81 4.98
N VAL A 56 -8.54 -15.73 3.97
CA VAL A 56 -8.49 -14.66 2.97
C VAL A 56 -8.80 -13.34 3.66
N SER A 57 -8.02 -12.30 3.34
CA SER A 57 -8.22 -10.97 3.91
C SER A 57 -9.55 -10.38 3.42
N VAL A 58 -10.46 -10.10 4.34
CA VAL A 58 -11.74 -9.45 4.07
C VAL A 58 -11.90 -8.28 5.03
N GLU A 59 -12.27 -7.11 4.52
CA GLU A 59 -12.55 -5.94 5.36
C GLU A 59 -14.04 -5.94 5.76
N ASN A 60 -14.29 -5.72 7.06
CA ASN A 60 -15.63 -5.51 7.63
C ASN A 60 -16.68 -6.59 7.30
N SER A 61 -16.27 -7.82 6.99
CA SER A 61 -17.18 -8.92 6.69
C SER A 61 -17.41 -9.80 7.90
N ILE A 62 -18.68 -10.17 8.09
CA ILE A 62 -19.06 -11.27 8.99
C ILE A 62 -18.69 -12.64 8.42
N TYR A 63 -18.43 -12.70 7.11
CA TYR A 63 -18.04 -13.93 6.43
C TYR A 63 -16.52 -14.10 6.48
N ARG A 64 -16.06 -15.22 7.01
CA ARG A 64 -14.66 -15.65 6.98
C ARG A 64 -14.59 -16.95 6.22
N PHE A 65 -13.61 -17.08 5.35
CA PHE A 65 -13.31 -18.33 4.68
C PHE A 65 -11.79 -18.50 4.59
N SER A 66 -11.37 -19.75 4.76
CA SER A 66 -9.96 -20.07 4.75
C SER A 66 -9.41 -20.05 3.30
N ILE A 67 -8.09 -19.82 3.19
CA ILE A 67 -7.40 -19.97 1.91
C ILE A 67 -7.51 -21.39 1.36
N GLN A 68 -7.61 -22.39 2.23
CA GLN A 68 -7.82 -23.79 1.84
C GLN A 68 -9.23 -24.02 1.29
N THR A 69 -10.26 -23.43 1.91
CA THR A 69 -11.62 -23.48 1.35
C THR A 69 -11.66 -22.89 -0.04
N LEU A 70 -11.01 -21.73 -0.25
CA LEU A 70 -10.94 -21.12 -1.58
C LEU A 70 -10.24 -22.07 -2.57
N LEU A 71 -9.09 -22.65 -2.19
CA LEU A 71 -8.35 -23.56 -3.05
C LEU A 71 -9.18 -24.78 -3.50
N HIS A 72 -9.98 -25.36 -2.60
CA HIS A 72 -10.85 -26.48 -2.93
C HIS A 72 -12.01 -26.12 -3.87
N LEU A 73 -12.43 -24.86 -3.89
CA LEU A 73 -13.48 -24.37 -4.78
C LEU A 73 -12.97 -23.99 -6.17
N LEU A 74 -11.65 -23.76 -6.30
CA LEU A 74 -11.03 -23.46 -7.59
C LEU A 74 -11.00 -24.71 -8.48
N ARG A 75 -11.20 -24.52 -9.77
CA ARG A 75 -11.25 -25.59 -10.76
C ARG A 75 -10.06 -25.54 -11.71
N PRO A 76 -9.66 -26.68 -12.27
CA PRO A 76 -8.65 -26.72 -13.33
C PRO A 76 -8.98 -25.74 -14.47
N GLY A 77 -7.97 -24.97 -14.89
CA GLY A 77 -8.11 -23.96 -15.95
C GLY A 77 -8.59 -22.58 -15.48
N GLN A 78 -8.95 -22.42 -14.21
CA GLN A 78 -9.21 -21.08 -13.64
C GLN A 78 -7.91 -20.34 -13.31
N SER A 79 -8.01 -19.02 -13.25
CA SER A 79 -6.93 -18.13 -12.83
C SER A 79 -7.24 -17.47 -11.50
N LEU A 80 -6.27 -17.43 -10.59
CA LEU A 80 -6.35 -16.67 -9.32
C LEU A 80 -5.40 -15.48 -9.36
N PHE A 81 -5.91 -14.31 -9.01
CA PHE A 81 -5.15 -13.07 -8.88
C PHE A 81 -5.23 -12.59 -7.42
N ALA A 82 -4.09 -12.41 -6.75
CA ALA A 82 -4.03 -11.92 -5.37
C ALA A 82 -2.68 -11.27 -5.09
N GLY A 83 -2.50 -10.65 -3.93
CA GLY A 83 -1.23 -10.04 -3.54
C GLY A 83 -0.62 -10.67 -2.30
N GLY A 84 0.63 -11.13 -2.38
CA GLY A 84 1.32 -11.77 -1.28
C GLY A 84 0.79 -13.17 -0.98
N ILE A 85 0.73 -14.01 -2.01
CA ILE A 85 0.20 -15.37 -1.94
C ILE A 85 1.23 -16.30 -1.29
N PRO A 86 0.87 -17.09 -0.25
CA PRO A 86 1.78 -18.04 0.37
C PRO A 86 2.37 -19.04 -0.64
N PRO A 87 3.68 -19.38 -0.56
CA PRO A 87 4.29 -20.35 -1.47
C PRO A 87 3.64 -21.72 -1.48
N SER A 88 3.14 -22.19 -0.32
CA SER A 88 2.39 -23.44 -0.19
C SER A 88 1.12 -23.40 -1.05
N PHE A 89 0.35 -22.30 -0.97
CA PHE A 89 -0.85 -22.13 -1.78
C PHE A 89 -0.54 -22.12 -3.28
N LYS A 90 0.51 -21.38 -3.71
CA LYS A 90 0.96 -21.35 -5.13
C LYS A 90 1.25 -22.77 -5.63
N LYS A 91 1.95 -23.58 -4.81
CA LYS A 91 2.29 -24.96 -5.15
C LYS A 91 1.06 -25.85 -5.31
N GLU A 92 0.17 -25.87 -4.31
CA GLU A 92 -1.05 -26.69 -4.32
C GLU A 92 -2.00 -26.27 -5.46
N ALA A 93 -2.12 -24.97 -5.74
CA ALA A 93 -2.91 -24.47 -6.87
C ALA A 93 -2.36 -24.97 -8.21
N ALA A 94 -1.04 -24.96 -8.39
CA ALA A 94 -0.40 -25.48 -9.59
C ALA A 94 -0.64 -27.00 -9.78
N GLU A 95 -0.61 -27.78 -8.69
CA GLU A 95 -0.93 -29.21 -8.70
C GLU A 95 -2.40 -29.47 -9.13
N ASN A 96 -3.30 -28.51 -8.87
CA ASN A 96 -4.71 -28.54 -9.28
C ASN A 96 -4.97 -27.88 -10.66
N ASN A 97 -3.93 -27.57 -11.43
CA ASN A 97 -4.03 -26.87 -12.72
C ASN A 97 -4.75 -25.52 -12.63
N VAL A 98 -4.58 -24.79 -11.53
CA VAL A 98 -5.03 -23.41 -11.35
C VAL A 98 -3.86 -22.47 -11.57
N ALA A 99 -3.99 -21.52 -12.50
CA ALA A 99 -2.99 -20.48 -12.74
C ALA A 99 -3.06 -19.43 -11.63
N VAL A 100 -1.93 -19.13 -11.00
CA VAL A 100 -1.86 -18.17 -9.90
C VAL A 100 -0.96 -17.01 -10.28
N PHE A 101 -1.49 -15.78 -10.18
CA PHE A 101 -0.80 -14.54 -10.49
C PHE A 101 -0.74 -13.65 -9.23
N ASP A 102 0.46 -13.44 -8.73
CA ASP A 102 0.68 -12.64 -7.53
C ASP A 102 1.00 -11.18 -7.91
N TYR A 103 0.22 -10.23 -7.39
CA TYR A 103 0.49 -8.80 -7.57
C TYR A 103 1.84 -8.36 -7.01
N ALA A 104 2.34 -9.08 -5.99
CA ALA A 104 3.63 -8.77 -5.38
C ALA A 104 4.82 -9.11 -6.30
N ASP A 105 4.63 -10.03 -7.24
CA ASP A 105 5.65 -10.43 -8.21
C ASP A 105 5.75 -9.43 -9.41
N ASP A 106 4.81 -8.48 -9.52
CA ASP A 106 4.83 -7.46 -10.57
C ASP A 106 5.73 -6.28 -10.17
N ILE A 107 6.53 -5.81 -11.13
CA ILE A 107 7.46 -4.70 -10.90
C ILE A 107 6.74 -3.36 -11.00
N SER A 108 5.73 -3.24 -11.86
CA SER A 108 5.06 -1.98 -12.19
C SER A 108 3.99 -1.58 -11.16
N LEU A 109 3.21 -2.53 -10.67
CA LEU A 109 2.13 -2.25 -9.70
C LEU A 109 2.61 -1.52 -8.43
N PRO A 110 3.70 -1.96 -7.74
CA PRO A 110 4.22 -1.22 -6.60
C PRO A 110 4.73 0.18 -6.95
N VAL A 111 5.21 0.39 -8.19
CA VAL A 111 5.61 1.74 -8.65
C VAL A 111 4.39 2.63 -8.80
N TYR A 112 3.34 2.17 -9.49
CA TYR A 112 2.09 2.93 -9.61
C TYR A 112 1.42 3.20 -8.26
N ASN A 113 1.40 2.20 -7.37
CA ASN A 113 0.86 2.37 -6.02
C ASN A 113 1.67 3.37 -5.20
N SER A 114 2.99 3.48 -5.42
CA SER A 114 3.82 4.48 -4.73
C SER A 114 3.44 5.91 -5.09
N ILE A 115 2.89 6.13 -6.29
CA ILE A 115 2.37 7.44 -6.72
C ILE A 115 1.19 7.85 -5.83
N SER A 116 0.18 6.98 -5.77
CA SER A 116 -1.02 7.23 -4.96
C SER A 116 -0.71 7.28 -3.46
N THR A 117 0.25 6.47 -3.00
CA THR A 117 0.75 6.50 -1.62
C THR A 117 1.35 7.86 -1.28
N ALA A 118 2.21 8.39 -2.16
CA ALA A 118 2.86 9.67 -1.94
C ALA A 118 1.86 10.84 -1.94
N GLU A 119 0.90 10.82 -2.85
CA GLU A 119 -0.17 11.83 -2.91
C GLU A 119 -1.05 11.77 -1.65
N GLY A 120 -1.40 10.58 -1.20
CA GLY A 120 -2.14 10.39 0.04
C GLY A 120 -1.36 10.84 1.27
N ALA A 121 -0.06 10.55 1.36
CA ALA A 121 0.79 11.00 2.46
C ALA A 121 0.91 12.54 2.52
N ILE A 122 1.00 13.18 1.37
CA ILE A 122 0.99 14.66 1.28
C ILE A 122 -0.37 15.23 1.66
N CYS A 123 -1.46 14.58 1.26
CA CYS A 123 -2.81 14.97 1.66
C CYS A 123 -2.97 14.90 3.19
N GLU A 124 -2.51 13.80 3.83
CA GLU A 124 -2.52 13.69 5.30
C GLU A 124 -1.69 14.81 5.95
N ALA A 125 -0.52 15.13 5.39
CA ALA A 125 0.31 16.21 5.89
C ALA A 125 -0.41 17.58 5.83
N ILE A 126 -1.12 17.86 4.74
CA ILE A 126 -1.88 19.11 4.57
C ILE A 126 -3.09 19.18 5.51
N LEU A 127 -3.80 18.05 5.68
CA LEU A 127 -5.02 18.00 6.51
C LEU A 127 -4.73 18.12 8.01
N HIS A 128 -3.56 17.65 8.47
CA HIS A 128 -3.24 17.53 9.89
C HIS A 128 -2.18 18.53 10.37
N SER A 129 -1.77 19.48 9.53
CA SER A 129 -0.82 20.52 9.91
C SER A 129 -1.36 21.91 9.58
N PRO A 130 -1.18 22.91 10.46
CA PRO A 130 -1.49 24.30 10.15
C PRO A 130 -0.42 24.97 9.24
N PHE A 131 0.66 24.26 8.93
CA PHE A 131 1.75 24.79 8.12
C PHE A 131 1.68 24.26 6.69
N ASN A 132 2.05 25.10 5.74
CA ASN A 132 2.18 24.67 4.34
C ASN A 132 3.48 23.87 4.11
N LEU A 133 3.49 23.07 3.04
CA LEU A 133 4.68 22.32 2.62
C LEU A 133 5.69 23.21 1.88
N HIS A 134 5.22 24.28 1.24
CA HIS A 134 6.09 25.20 0.50
C HIS A 134 7.15 25.81 1.41
N LYS A 135 8.44 25.63 1.06
CA LYS A 135 9.62 26.02 1.84
C LYS A 135 9.75 25.38 3.24
N SER A 136 8.85 24.51 3.63
CA SER A 136 9.00 23.74 4.86
C SER A 136 10.16 22.74 4.74
N ARG A 137 10.84 22.52 5.85
CA ARG A 137 11.88 21.48 5.95
C ARG A 137 11.22 20.13 6.18
N CYS A 138 11.39 19.22 5.24
CA CYS A 138 10.80 17.90 5.22
C CYS A 138 11.89 16.82 5.28
N ALA A 139 11.77 15.86 6.17
CA ALA A 139 12.57 14.65 6.17
C ALA A 139 11.79 13.52 5.48
N VAL A 140 12.48 12.71 4.68
CA VAL A 140 11.95 11.46 4.12
C VAL A 140 12.89 10.33 4.49
N LEU A 141 12.40 9.35 5.25
CA LEU A 141 13.15 8.18 5.68
C LEU A 141 12.93 7.04 4.67
N GLY A 142 14.04 6.56 4.10
CA GLY A 142 14.05 5.63 2.98
C GLY A 142 13.87 6.31 1.62
N PHE A 143 14.52 5.78 0.59
CA PHE A 143 14.42 6.28 -0.78
C PHE A 143 14.08 5.17 -1.79
N GLY A 144 13.34 4.15 -1.32
CA GLY A 144 12.71 3.15 -2.16
C GLY A 144 11.58 3.75 -3.02
N LYS A 145 10.68 2.92 -3.56
CA LYS A 145 9.59 3.38 -4.45
C LYS A 145 8.75 4.51 -3.84
N CYS A 146 8.28 4.33 -2.60
CA CYS A 146 7.45 5.33 -1.92
C CYS A 146 8.24 6.59 -1.56
N GLY A 147 9.44 6.44 -0.97
CA GLY A 147 10.29 7.58 -0.61
C GLY A 147 10.64 8.44 -1.81
N HIS A 148 11.05 7.82 -2.92
CA HIS A 148 11.28 8.53 -4.19
C HIS A 148 10.05 9.31 -4.66
N SER A 149 8.87 8.66 -4.64
CA SER A 149 7.62 9.30 -5.08
C SER A 149 7.21 10.47 -4.19
N ILE A 150 7.45 10.39 -2.86
CA ILE A 150 7.21 11.47 -1.90
C ILE A 150 8.17 12.64 -2.17
N VAL A 151 9.49 12.37 -2.26
CA VAL A 151 10.49 13.41 -2.51
C VAL A 151 10.20 14.18 -3.79
N TYR A 152 9.91 13.47 -4.88
CA TYR A 152 9.59 14.11 -6.16
C TYR A 152 8.41 15.09 -6.04
N ARG A 153 7.35 14.73 -5.32
CA ARG A 153 6.18 15.60 -5.13
C ARG A 153 6.44 16.74 -4.17
N LEU A 154 7.16 16.49 -3.07
CA LEU A 154 7.57 17.55 -2.15
C LEU A 154 8.43 18.60 -2.85
N LYS A 155 9.33 18.19 -3.73
CA LYS A 155 10.12 19.12 -4.56
C LYS A 155 9.24 19.90 -5.52
N GLY A 156 8.21 19.26 -6.11
CA GLY A 156 7.19 19.96 -6.93
C GLY A 156 6.40 21.01 -6.14
N LEU A 157 6.23 20.84 -4.84
CA LEU A 157 5.64 21.81 -3.91
C LEU A 157 6.66 22.84 -3.38
N SER A 158 7.89 22.83 -3.86
CA SER A 158 8.99 23.69 -3.44
C SER A 158 9.36 23.52 -1.95
N ALA A 159 9.22 22.34 -1.39
CA ALA A 159 9.70 22.01 -0.06
C ALA A 159 11.23 21.83 -0.04
N ASN A 160 11.84 22.04 1.12
CA ASN A 160 13.26 21.74 1.36
C ASN A 160 13.35 20.30 1.88
N VAL A 161 13.83 19.37 1.06
CA VAL A 161 13.74 17.93 1.35
C VAL A 161 15.10 17.36 1.69
N SER A 162 15.19 16.70 2.85
CA SER A 162 16.32 15.87 3.25
C SER A 162 15.91 14.39 3.26
N VAL A 163 16.74 13.54 2.65
CA VAL A 163 16.52 12.09 2.62
C VAL A 163 17.44 11.42 3.63
N PHE A 164 16.93 10.45 4.37
CA PHE A 164 17.67 9.62 5.30
C PHE A 164 17.63 8.16 4.83
N THR A 165 18.79 7.60 4.47
CA THR A 165 18.92 6.21 4.02
C THR A 165 20.33 5.67 4.29
N ASP A 166 20.44 4.38 4.64
CA ASP A 166 21.71 3.69 4.77
C ASP A 166 22.12 2.93 3.48
N ASN A 167 21.25 2.91 2.48
CA ASN A 167 21.53 2.30 1.19
C ASN A 167 22.31 3.27 0.29
N ALA A 168 23.52 2.88 -0.14
CA ALA A 168 24.40 3.73 -0.94
C ALA A 168 23.83 4.10 -2.31
N GLU A 169 23.09 3.18 -2.98
CA GLU A 169 22.44 3.47 -4.25
C GLU A 169 21.29 4.47 -4.06
N GLU A 170 20.47 4.28 -3.04
CA GLU A 170 19.40 5.21 -2.71
C GLU A 170 19.97 6.60 -2.38
N SER A 171 21.04 6.68 -1.60
CA SER A 171 21.70 7.94 -1.26
C SER A 171 22.24 8.67 -2.49
N ALA A 172 22.88 7.94 -3.41
CA ALA A 172 23.34 8.51 -4.68
C ALA A 172 22.18 9.04 -5.52
N ARG A 173 21.10 8.27 -5.65
CA ARG A 173 19.88 8.70 -6.36
C ARG A 173 19.18 9.89 -5.69
N ALA A 174 19.13 9.90 -4.36
CA ALA A 174 18.54 10.99 -3.59
C ALA A 174 19.31 12.31 -3.80
N SER A 175 20.64 12.26 -3.88
CA SER A 175 21.49 13.45 -4.09
C SER A 175 21.20 14.21 -5.38
N VAL A 176 20.53 13.58 -6.35
CA VAL A 176 20.12 14.23 -7.62
C VAL A 176 18.86 15.07 -7.47
N ILE A 177 17.98 14.73 -6.53
CA ILE A 177 16.62 15.32 -6.43
C ILE A 177 16.43 16.08 -5.12
N ALA A 178 16.88 15.51 -4.00
CA ALA A 178 16.74 16.10 -2.68
C ALA A 178 17.79 17.19 -2.43
N ASP A 179 17.52 18.08 -1.47
CA ASP A 179 18.47 19.14 -1.10
C ASP A 179 19.65 18.59 -0.27
N LYS A 180 19.41 17.51 0.49
CA LYS A 180 20.43 16.82 1.29
C LYS A 180 20.13 15.32 1.37
N SER A 181 21.18 14.53 1.58
CA SER A 181 21.07 13.10 1.90
C SER A 181 21.95 12.79 3.13
N PHE A 182 21.41 12.01 4.06
CA PHE A 182 22.05 11.65 5.33
C PHE A 182 21.94 10.14 5.58
N PRO A 183 22.87 9.56 6.36
CA PRO A 183 22.68 8.22 6.91
C PRO A 183 21.46 8.19 7.84
N LEU A 184 20.72 7.08 7.83
CA LEU A 184 19.51 6.94 8.64
C LEU A 184 19.78 7.08 10.15
N LYS A 185 20.92 6.59 10.60
CA LYS A 185 21.41 6.70 12.00
C LYS A 185 21.58 8.12 12.51
N SER A 186 21.75 9.11 11.62
CA SER A 186 21.90 10.53 12.01
C SER A 186 20.56 11.25 12.16
N LEU A 187 19.43 10.55 12.03
CA LEU A 187 18.11 11.16 12.14
C LEU A 187 17.93 11.89 13.47
N SER A 188 18.36 11.29 14.58
CA SER A 188 18.22 11.88 15.92
C SER A 188 18.89 13.24 16.04
N ASP A 189 20.06 13.42 15.41
CA ASP A 189 20.82 14.66 15.44
C ASP A 189 20.16 15.82 14.68
N HIS A 190 19.26 15.47 13.74
CA HIS A 190 18.61 16.41 12.84
C HIS A 190 17.10 16.52 13.05
N ALA A 191 16.50 15.69 13.91
CA ALA A 191 15.05 15.53 14.02
C ALA A 191 14.32 16.85 14.33
N GLY A 192 14.93 17.76 15.12
CA GLY A 192 14.38 19.07 15.44
C GLY A 192 14.37 20.08 14.28
N ASP A 193 15.04 19.76 13.20
CA ASP A 193 15.12 20.63 12.03
C ASP A 193 13.85 20.59 11.16
N PHE A 194 13.02 19.55 11.27
CA PHE A 194 11.98 19.27 10.30
C PHE A 194 10.57 19.61 10.81
N ARG A 195 9.78 20.22 9.93
CA ARG A 195 8.37 20.46 10.15
C ARG A 195 7.53 19.24 9.79
N PHE A 196 7.96 18.45 8.81
CA PHE A 196 7.31 17.23 8.36
C PHE A 196 8.33 16.11 8.27
N ILE A 197 7.97 14.94 8.81
CA ILE A 197 8.79 13.73 8.73
C ILE A 197 7.94 12.63 8.08
N PHE A 198 8.32 12.19 6.89
CA PHE A 198 7.68 11.09 6.17
C PHE A 198 8.50 9.82 6.34
N ASN A 199 7.95 8.84 7.03
CA ASN A 199 8.62 7.56 7.21
C ASN A 199 8.10 6.51 6.23
N THR A 200 9.04 5.86 5.51
CA THR A 200 8.74 4.73 4.61
C THR A 200 9.46 3.45 5.02
N VAL A 201 10.25 3.49 6.10
CA VAL A 201 11.07 2.37 6.56
C VAL A 201 10.31 1.56 7.60
N PRO A 202 10.08 0.24 7.37
CA PRO A 202 9.33 -0.63 8.30
C PRO A 202 10.21 -1.12 9.47
N ALA A 203 10.95 -0.20 10.08
CA ALA A 203 11.78 -0.46 11.26
C ALA A 203 11.75 0.77 12.17
N GLN A 204 11.77 0.56 13.47
CA GLN A 204 11.53 1.58 14.49
C GLN A 204 12.74 2.53 14.66
N PHE A 205 13.01 3.34 13.63
CA PHE A 205 14.03 4.38 13.68
C PHE A 205 13.56 5.65 14.41
N ILE A 206 12.27 5.93 14.42
CA ILE A 206 11.68 7.05 15.16
C ILE A 206 11.30 6.55 16.56
N ASN A 207 12.31 6.23 17.34
CA ASN A 207 12.19 5.76 18.72
C ASN A 207 12.11 6.95 19.70
N GLU A 208 11.97 6.68 21.00
CA GLU A 208 11.87 7.70 22.04
C GLU A 208 13.05 8.68 22.06
N GLU A 209 14.26 8.21 21.78
CA GLU A 209 15.47 9.06 21.73
C GLU A 209 15.37 10.08 20.58
N THR A 210 14.99 9.61 19.38
CA THR A 210 14.74 10.49 18.23
C THR A 210 13.59 11.46 18.50
N LEU A 211 12.48 10.97 19.09
CA LEU A 211 11.30 11.78 19.38
C LEU A 211 11.56 12.92 20.36
N LYS A 212 12.47 12.76 21.34
CA LYS A 212 12.87 13.84 22.26
C LYS A 212 13.49 15.04 21.56
N ASN A 213 14.05 14.84 20.36
CA ASN A 213 14.67 15.89 19.55
C ASN A 213 13.71 16.47 18.50
N VAL A 214 12.53 15.89 18.29
CA VAL A 214 11.53 16.38 17.34
C VAL A 214 10.84 17.64 17.88
N ASP A 215 10.67 18.66 17.04
CA ASP A 215 9.92 19.87 17.39
C ASP A 215 8.44 19.53 17.66
N LEU A 216 7.85 20.08 18.73
CA LEU A 216 6.45 19.80 19.11
C LEU A 216 5.42 20.19 18.04
N SER A 217 5.77 21.10 17.15
CA SER A 217 4.91 21.51 16.02
C SER A 217 5.16 20.70 14.74
N ALA A 218 6.08 19.72 14.79
CA ALA A 218 6.29 18.81 13.67
C ALA A 218 5.17 17.78 13.54
N LEU A 219 4.96 17.29 12.32
CA LEU A 219 4.04 16.22 12.02
C LEU A 219 4.81 15.05 11.39
N ILE A 220 4.63 13.87 11.97
CA ILE A 220 5.19 12.62 11.45
C ILE A 220 4.10 11.86 10.69
N ILE A 221 4.36 11.52 9.43
CA ILE A 221 3.51 10.69 8.58
C ILE A 221 4.23 9.37 8.34
N ASP A 222 3.79 8.31 9.02
CA ASP A 222 4.35 6.97 8.87
C ASP A 222 3.48 6.15 7.90
N ILE A 223 4.06 5.82 6.75
CA ILE A 223 3.43 4.97 5.73
C ILE A 223 4.03 3.57 5.69
N ALA A 224 4.97 3.27 6.58
CA ALA A 224 5.59 1.96 6.64
C ALA A 224 4.56 0.88 7.03
N SER A 225 4.75 -0.32 6.49
CA SER A 225 3.92 -1.47 6.84
C SER A 225 3.99 -1.76 8.34
N SER A 226 2.93 -2.37 8.89
CA SER A 226 2.90 -2.76 10.30
C SER A 226 4.15 -3.57 10.68
N PRO A 227 4.75 -3.29 11.85
CA PRO A 227 4.28 -2.47 12.96
C PRO A 227 4.47 -0.96 12.79
N GLY A 228 5.04 -0.48 11.69
CA GLY A 228 5.40 0.92 11.47
C GLY A 228 6.83 1.23 11.92
N GLY A 229 7.25 2.48 11.77
CA GLY A 229 8.60 2.93 12.10
C GLY A 229 8.68 3.90 13.27
N VAL A 230 7.55 4.15 13.96
CA VAL A 230 7.42 5.13 15.05
C VAL A 230 7.08 4.43 16.37
N ASP A 231 7.69 4.86 17.45
CA ASP A 231 7.23 4.56 18.81
C ASP A 231 6.05 5.47 19.15
N TYR A 232 4.84 5.00 18.86
CA TYR A 232 3.60 5.77 19.04
C TYR A 232 3.30 6.06 20.50
N ASP A 233 3.65 5.16 21.42
CA ASP A 233 3.46 5.37 22.86
C ASP A 233 4.38 6.48 23.35
N ALA A 234 5.62 6.50 22.92
CA ALA A 234 6.54 7.59 23.23
C ALA A 234 6.10 8.91 22.58
N ALA A 235 5.67 8.89 21.31
CA ALA A 235 5.18 10.08 20.63
C ALA A 235 4.01 10.70 21.39
N GLN A 236 3.06 9.89 21.84
CA GLN A 236 1.92 10.35 22.63
C GLN A 236 2.36 10.96 23.97
N ARG A 237 3.26 10.30 24.70
CA ARG A 237 3.79 10.82 25.98
C ARG A 237 4.52 12.14 25.82
N LEU A 238 5.24 12.31 24.70
CA LEU A 238 6.02 13.51 24.40
C LEU A 238 5.20 14.62 23.71
N GLY A 239 3.92 14.36 23.37
CA GLY A 239 3.06 15.32 22.69
C GLY A 239 3.42 15.54 21.21
N ILE A 240 4.11 14.60 20.58
CA ILE A 240 4.46 14.65 19.15
C ILE A 240 3.32 14.08 18.33
N SER A 241 2.90 14.83 17.31
CA SER A 241 1.90 14.37 16.34
C SER A 241 2.48 13.35 15.38
N ALA A 242 2.01 12.09 15.45
CA ALA A 242 2.42 11.02 14.57
C ALA A 242 1.20 10.25 14.05
N LEU A 243 1.10 10.08 12.74
CA LEU A 243 0.01 9.40 12.04
C LEU A 243 0.52 8.13 11.38
N HIS A 244 -0.11 6.99 11.66
CA HIS A 244 0.14 5.74 10.93
C HIS A 244 -0.85 5.64 9.76
N CYS A 245 -0.37 5.87 8.54
CA CYS A 245 -1.19 6.05 7.36
C CYS A 245 -1.07 4.85 6.42
N LEU A 246 -1.87 3.82 6.66
CA LEU A 246 -1.94 2.63 5.81
C LEU A 246 -3.05 2.74 4.75
N GLY A 247 -2.91 1.99 3.66
CA GLY A 247 -3.95 1.86 2.64
C GLY A 247 -4.22 3.15 1.84
N LEU A 248 -3.29 4.09 1.80
CA LEU A 248 -3.43 5.40 1.13
C LEU A 248 -3.91 5.31 -0.33
N PRO A 249 -3.43 4.36 -1.18
CA PRO A 249 -3.92 4.23 -2.55
C PRO A 249 -5.42 3.97 -2.62
N GLY A 250 -5.94 3.09 -1.76
CA GLY A 250 -7.37 2.80 -1.68
C GLY A 250 -8.20 3.96 -1.12
N LYS A 251 -7.62 4.74 -0.19
CA LYS A 251 -8.28 5.88 0.45
C LYS A 251 -8.39 7.09 -0.49
N TYR A 252 -7.30 7.43 -1.21
CA TYR A 252 -7.19 8.68 -1.95
C TYR A 252 -7.29 8.56 -3.46
N ALA A 253 -6.92 7.39 -4.04
CA ALA A 253 -6.90 7.18 -5.48
C ALA A 253 -7.39 5.78 -5.89
N PRO A 254 -8.58 5.32 -5.42
CA PRO A 254 -9.06 3.96 -5.67
C PRO A 254 -9.23 3.66 -7.17
N ALA A 255 -9.71 4.61 -7.95
CA ALA A 255 -9.89 4.43 -9.39
C ALA A 255 -8.57 4.26 -10.15
N SER A 256 -7.54 5.03 -9.80
CA SER A 256 -6.20 4.90 -10.40
C SER A 256 -5.57 3.57 -10.04
N SER A 257 -5.63 3.16 -8.77
CA SER A 257 -5.12 1.87 -8.30
C SER A 257 -5.85 0.70 -8.98
N ALA A 258 -7.18 0.77 -9.11
CA ALA A 258 -7.97 -0.24 -9.80
C ALA A 258 -7.63 -0.35 -11.29
N ARG A 259 -7.35 0.77 -11.97
CA ARG A 259 -6.96 0.78 -13.39
C ARG A 259 -5.66 0.01 -13.62
N HIS A 260 -4.64 0.24 -12.80
CA HIS A 260 -3.35 -0.47 -12.93
C HIS A 260 -3.49 -1.96 -12.61
N LEU A 261 -4.30 -2.29 -11.59
CA LEU A 261 -4.62 -3.69 -11.28
C LEU A 261 -5.35 -4.37 -12.44
N LYS A 262 -6.33 -3.69 -13.05
CA LYS A 262 -7.03 -4.18 -14.24
C LYS A 262 -6.06 -4.45 -15.38
N GLN A 263 -5.15 -3.51 -15.68
CA GLN A 263 -4.14 -3.68 -16.74
C GLN A 263 -3.25 -4.89 -16.49
N PHE A 264 -2.81 -5.10 -15.24
CA PHE A 264 -2.06 -6.29 -14.87
C PHE A 264 -2.85 -7.57 -15.14
N ILE A 265 -4.09 -7.66 -14.67
CA ILE A 265 -4.96 -8.83 -14.85
C ILE A 265 -5.17 -9.11 -16.34
N GLU A 266 -5.52 -8.09 -17.12
CA GLU A 266 -5.71 -8.22 -18.57
C GLU A 266 -4.47 -8.72 -19.28
N SER A 267 -3.28 -8.21 -18.91
CA SER A 267 -2.01 -8.66 -19.50
C SER A 267 -1.74 -10.14 -19.29
N LYS A 268 -2.22 -10.74 -18.19
CA LYS A 268 -2.05 -12.17 -17.91
C LYS A 268 -3.11 -13.03 -18.58
N LEU A 269 -4.33 -12.51 -18.72
CA LEU A 269 -5.44 -13.23 -19.37
C LEU A 269 -5.30 -13.29 -20.90
N TYR A 270 -4.65 -12.29 -21.52
CA TYR A 270 -4.44 -12.28 -22.98
C TYR A 270 -3.17 -13.01 -23.41
N LEU A 271 -2.28 -13.38 -22.48
CA LEU A 271 -1.06 -14.13 -22.75
C LEU A 271 -1.22 -15.65 -22.49
N SER A 272 -2.34 -16.07 -21.93
CA SER A 272 -2.74 -17.45 -21.69
C SER A 272 -3.77 -17.90 -22.74
#